data_5619f523b5db57f0b015723fee15edf3
#
_entry.id   5619f523b5db57f0b015723fee15edf3
#
_cell.length_a   1.000
_cell.length_b   1.000
_cell.length_c   1.000
_cell.angle_alpha   90.00
_cell.angle_beta   90.00
_cell.angle_gamma   90.00
#
_symmetry.space_group_name_H-M   'P 1'
#
loop_
_entity.id
_entity.type
_entity.pdbx_description
1 polymer ?
#
loop_
_entity_poly.entity_id
_entity_poly.type
_entity_poly.pdbx_seq_one_letter_code
_entity_poly.pdbx_strand_id
1 'polypeptide(L)'
;MAEHISGSESRQSLDLITLGRAGIDLYGEQIGGRVEEMAGVATDVGGSPPNTAVGGARLGLNTALITRVGQDHFGRFLIEELTREGVETSGMIVDPDRLTALAVLGIRDPDTFPLIFFRENCADMALTAEDIDPALIARAGAVLVNGTHLSQPGVFAASLKAAELMKAQGGRVVFDIDYRPVLWGLAGKDNGEDRFVA
;
A
#
# COMPACT_ATOMS: atom_id res chain seq x y z
N MET A 1 -8.70 36.00 -35.36
CA MET A 1 -7.74 34.91 -35.14
C MET A 1 -7.43 34.88 -33.68
N ALA A 2 -8.04 33.97 -32.94
CA ALA A 2 -7.76 33.76 -31.53
C ALA A 2 -6.97 32.45 -31.44
N GLU A 3 -5.70 32.56 -31.11
CA GLU A 3 -4.86 31.38 -30.82
C GLU A 3 -5.30 30.74 -29.51
N HIS A 4 -5.83 29.54 -29.61
CA HIS A 4 -6.00 28.64 -28.47
C HIS A 4 -4.62 28.19 -28.00
N ILE A 5 -4.12 28.83 -26.95
CA ILE A 5 -3.01 28.30 -26.17
C ILE A 5 -3.60 27.17 -25.34
N SER A 6 -3.47 25.93 -25.81
CA SER A 6 -3.67 24.75 -24.97
C SER A 6 -2.49 24.66 -24.01
N GLY A 7 -2.66 25.21 -22.81
CA GLY A 7 -1.74 24.95 -21.70
C GLY A 7 -1.80 23.48 -21.38
N SER A 8 -0.81 22.69 -21.81
CA SER A 8 -0.52 21.41 -21.18
C SER A 8 -0.09 21.73 -19.74
N GLU A 9 -0.97 21.52 -18.78
CA GLU A 9 -0.53 21.45 -17.39
C GLU A 9 0.58 20.39 -17.33
N SER A 10 1.81 20.84 -17.15
CA SER A 10 2.94 19.94 -16.94
C SER A 10 2.66 19.22 -15.62
N ARG A 11 2.16 17.98 -15.69
CA ARG A 11 2.01 17.14 -14.52
C ARG A 11 3.35 17.10 -13.79
N GLN A 12 3.35 17.44 -12.51
CA GLN A 12 4.54 17.48 -11.67
C GLN A 12 5.30 16.16 -11.77
N SER A 13 6.64 16.22 -11.88
CA SER A 13 7.47 15.02 -11.87
C SER A 13 7.42 14.36 -10.50
N LEU A 14 7.41 13.03 -10.46
CA LEU A 14 7.45 12.23 -9.25
C LEU A 14 8.88 11.81 -8.96
N ASP A 15 9.26 11.85 -7.70
CA ASP A 15 10.55 11.33 -7.24
C ASP A 15 10.47 9.82 -7.02
N LEU A 16 9.35 9.36 -6.42
CA LEU A 16 9.17 7.97 -6.04
C LEU A 16 7.72 7.51 -6.22
N ILE A 17 7.54 6.39 -6.90
CA ILE A 17 6.31 5.61 -6.83
C ILE A 17 6.54 4.43 -5.91
N THR A 18 5.66 4.23 -4.92
CA THR A 18 5.60 3.00 -4.14
C THR A 18 4.48 2.11 -4.68
N LEU A 19 4.70 0.79 -4.68
CA LEU A 19 3.74 -0.16 -5.22
C LEU A 19 3.52 -1.29 -4.23
N GLY A 20 2.24 -1.57 -3.96
CA GLY A 20 1.96 -2.78 -3.23
C GLY A 20 0.81 -2.70 -2.23
N ARG A 21 0.98 -3.38 -1.10
CA ARG A 21 -0.02 -3.56 -0.06
C ARG A 21 -0.47 -2.24 0.56
N ALA A 22 -1.79 -2.05 0.61
CA ALA A 22 -2.42 -0.95 1.34
C ALA A 22 -3.64 -1.49 2.10
N GLY A 23 -3.82 -1.04 3.30
CA GLY A 23 -4.95 -1.42 4.15
C GLY A 23 -5.08 -0.50 5.34
N ILE A 24 -5.97 -0.87 6.25
CA ILE A 24 -6.21 -0.17 7.50
C ILE A 24 -5.55 -0.94 8.63
N ASP A 25 -4.83 -0.23 9.47
CA ASP A 25 -4.38 -0.74 10.76
C ASP A 25 -5.30 -0.20 11.86
N LEU A 26 -5.93 -1.09 12.61
CA LEU A 26 -6.73 -0.79 13.79
C LEU A 26 -5.91 -1.09 15.04
N TYR A 27 -5.40 -0.05 15.67
CA TYR A 27 -4.63 -0.16 16.91
C TYR A 27 -5.54 -0.11 18.13
N GLY A 28 -5.44 -1.10 19.02
CA GLY A 28 -6.08 -1.03 20.32
C GLY A 28 -5.57 0.16 21.12
N GLU A 29 -6.49 0.97 21.65
CA GLU A 29 -6.13 2.14 22.46
C GLU A 29 -5.55 1.76 23.83
N GLN A 30 -5.81 0.54 24.30
CA GLN A 30 -5.27 0.05 25.58
C GLN A 30 -3.88 -0.56 25.40
N ILE A 31 -2.95 -0.14 26.23
CA ILE A 31 -1.62 -0.74 26.37
C ILE A 31 -1.66 -1.77 27.48
N GLY A 32 -1.12 -2.97 27.26
CA GLY A 32 -1.02 -4.05 28.25
C GLY A 32 -2.25 -4.96 28.31
N GLY A 33 -3.31 -4.67 27.54
CA GLY A 33 -4.51 -5.50 27.45
C GLY A 33 -4.41 -6.59 26.39
N ARG A 34 -5.32 -7.56 26.46
CA ARG A 34 -5.50 -8.56 25.40
C ARG A 34 -6.30 -7.96 24.25
N VAL A 35 -6.13 -8.47 23.03
CA VAL A 35 -6.91 -8.02 21.85
C VAL A 35 -8.41 -8.18 22.10
N GLU A 36 -8.81 -9.26 22.81
CA GLU A 36 -10.22 -9.54 23.15
C GLU A 36 -10.82 -8.54 24.15
N GLU A 37 -10.00 -7.73 24.80
CA GLU A 37 -10.42 -6.75 25.81
C GLU A 37 -10.39 -5.32 25.28
N MET A 38 -10.13 -5.14 23.97
CA MET A 38 -10.09 -3.84 23.35
C MET A 38 -11.47 -3.17 23.39
N ALA A 39 -11.57 -2.00 24.05
CA ALA A 39 -12.81 -1.22 24.13
C ALA A 39 -12.89 -0.12 23.06
N GLY A 40 -11.76 0.26 22.49
CA GLY A 40 -11.62 1.25 21.42
C GLY A 40 -10.44 0.94 20.52
N VAL A 41 -10.50 1.44 19.29
CA VAL A 41 -9.41 1.33 18.31
C VAL A 41 -9.14 2.66 17.63
N ALA A 42 -7.88 2.99 17.44
CA ALA A 42 -7.45 4.05 16.54
C ALA A 42 -7.28 3.49 15.13
N THR A 43 -7.70 4.26 14.13
CA THR A 43 -7.59 3.90 12.72
C THR A 43 -6.40 4.60 12.09
N ASP A 44 -5.53 3.83 11.43
CA ASP A 44 -4.34 4.34 10.77
C ASP A 44 -4.13 3.72 9.39
N VAL A 45 -3.24 4.33 8.60
CA VAL A 45 -2.84 3.80 7.29
C VAL A 45 -1.90 2.62 7.49
N GLY A 46 -2.29 1.45 7.02
CA GLY A 46 -1.51 0.22 7.07
C GLY A 46 -0.83 -0.13 5.74
N GLY A 47 0.28 -0.84 5.85
CA GLY A 47 1.08 -1.29 4.72
C GLY A 47 2.38 -0.50 4.53
N SER A 48 3.48 -1.19 4.20
CA SER A 48 4.77 -0.53 3.98
C SER A 48 4.80 0.40 2.77
N PRO A 49 4.16 0.11 1.61
CA PRO A 49 4.14 1.04 0.49
C PRO A 49 3.48 2.40 0.80
N PRO A 50 2.26 2.46 1.37
CA PRO A 50 1.66 3.75 1.72
C PRO A 50 2.46 4.50 2.79
N ASN A 51 2.96 3.80 3.81
CA ASN A 51 3.79 4.42 4.85
C ASN A 51 5.10 4.99 4.28
N THR A 52 5.72 4.31 3.31
CA THR A 52 6.90 4.83 2.61
C THR A 52 6.56 6.04 1.75
N ALA A 53 5.42 6.05 1.06
CA ALA A 53 4.96 7.19 0.28
C ALA A 53 4.74 8.42 1.16
N VAL A 54 4.03 8.26 2.28
CA VAL A 54 3.81 9.32 3.29
C VAL A 54 5.12 9.81 3.87
N GLY A 55 6.01 8.90 4.29
CA GLY A 55 7.33 9.27 4.81
C GLY A 55 8.14 10.08 3.80
N GLY A 56 8.14 9.67 2.53
CA GLY A 56 8.77 10.40 1.43
C GLY A 56 8.17 11.79 1.24
N ALA A 57 6.84 11.91 1.20
CA ALA A 57 6.13 13.17 1.05
C ALA A 57 6.47 14.15 2.20
N ARG A 58 6.45 13.66 3.44
CA ARG A 58 6.83 14.45 4.63
C ARG A 58 8.29 14.91 4.61
N LEU A 59 9.16 14.18 3.89
CA LEU A 59 10.56 14.56 3.67
C LEU A 59 10.75 15.46 2.42
N GLY A 60 9.68 15.85 1.75
CA GLY A 60 9.69 16.78 0.61
C GLY A 60 9.81 16.12 -0.75
N LEU A 61 9.64 14.82 -0.86
CA LEU A 61 9.57 14.12 -2.16
C LEU A 61 8.15 14.20 -2.74
N ASN A 62 8.05 14.27 -4.07
CA ASN A 62 6.81 14.05 -4.79
C ASN A 62 6.57 12.55 -4.93
N THR A 63 5.65 12.01 -4.15
CA THR A 63 5.40 10.57 -4.09
C THR A 63 4.04 10.19 -4.67
N ALA A 64 3.93 8.96 -5.18
CA ALA A 64 2.67 8.36 -5.59
C ALA A 64 2.57 6.92 -5.09
N LEU A 65 1.34 6.42 -4.98
CA LEU A 65 1.07 5.02 -4.62
C LEU A 65 0.31 4.31 -5.73
N ILE A 66 0.76 3.12 -6.09
CA ILE A 66 0.04 2.17 -6.95
C ILE A 66 -0.47 1.02 -6.08
N THR A 67 -1.78 0.88 -5.98
CA THR A 67 -2.45 -0.17 -5.21
C THR A 67 -3.91 -0.32 -5.64
N ARG A 68 -4.61 -1.30 -5.08
CA ARG A 68 -6.07 -1.36 -5.11
C ARG A 68 -6.64 -1.22 -3.70
N VAL A 69 -7.78 -0.56 -3.60
CA VAL A 69 -8.59 -0.43 -2.39
C VAL A 69 -10.04 -0.80 -2.70
N GLY A 70 -10.79 -1.24 -1.72
CA GLY A 70 -12.21 -1.57 -1.92
C GLY A 70 -13.07 -0.32 -2.13
N GLN A 71 -14.23 -0.51 -2.79
CA GLN A 71 -15.28 0.51 -2.87
C GLN A 71 -16.05 0.59 -1.53
N ASP A 72 -15.31 0.78 -0.45
CA ASP A 72 -15.83 0.81 0.91
C ASP A 72 -15.37 2.06 1.69
N HIS A 73 -15.77 2.17 2.95
CA HIS A 73 -15.42 3.31 3.79
C HIS A 73 -13.92 3.39 4.08
N PHE A 74 -13.25 2.25 4.21
CA PHE A 74 -11.82 2.19 4.47
C PHE A 74 -10.99 2.52 3.22
N GLY A 75 -11.46 2.12 2.02
CA GLY A 75 -10.84 2.53 0.76
C GLY A 75 -10.88 4.04 0.57
N ARG A 76 -12.03 4.68 0.89
CA ARG A 76 -12.13 6.15 0.88
C ARG A 76 -11.20 6.80 1.90
N PHE A 77 -11.17 6.28 3.13
CA PHE A 77 -10.27 6.79 4.17
C PHE A 77 -8.82 6.78 3.70
N LEU A 78 -8.36 5.68 3.10
CA LEU A 78 -7.00 5.58 2.58
C LEU A 78 -6.69 6.64 1.51
N ILE A 79 -7.61 6.81 0.55
CA ILE A 79 -7.42 7.80 -0.53
C ILE A 79 -7.38 9.22 0.05
N GLU A 80 -8.31 9.56 0.94
CA GLU A 80 -8.40 10.88 1.57
C GLU A 80 -7.18 11.17 2.44
N GLU A 81 -6.77 10.21 3.26
CA GLU A 81 -5.61 10.34 4.15
C GLU A 81 -4.31 10.51 3.38
N LEU A 82 -4.06 9.65 2.37
CA LEU A 82 -2.87 9.74 1.54
C LEU A 82 -2.82 11.04 0.73
N THR A 83 -3.97 11.50 0.24
CA THR A 83 -4.07 12.81 -0.44
C THR A 83 -3.75 13.95 0.53
N ARG A 84 -4.24 13.89 1.77
CA ARG A 84 -3.95 14.89 2.82
C ARG A 84 -2.45 14.92 3.18
N GLU A 85 -1.78 13.78 3.14
CA GLU A 85 -0.34 13.66 3.36
C GLU A 85 0.51 14.06 2.13
N GLY A 86 -0.12 14.48 1.03
CA GLY A 86 0.57 14.95 -0.16
C GLY A 86 1.03 13.84 -1.12
N VAL A 87 0.53 12.61 -0.95
CA VAL A 87 0.79 11.49 -1.87
C VAL A 87 -0.15 11.59 -3.07
N GLU A 88 0.36 11.47 -4.29
CA GLU A 88 -0.47 11.35 -5.48
C GLU A 88 -1.19 9.99 -5.51
N THR A 89 -2.52 10.03 -5.54
CA THR A 89 -3.38 8.84 -5.46
C THR A 89 -3.95 8.40 -6.81
N SER A 90 -3.50 8.98 -7.92
CA SER A 90 -4.00 8.63 -9.27
C SER A 90 -3.69 7.18 -9.68
N GLY A 91 -2.72 6.53 -9.03
CA GLY A 91 -2.41 5.11 -9.19
C GLY A 91 -3.24 4.17 -8.29
N MET A 92 -4.13 4.70 -7.46
CA MET A 92 -4.99 3.91 -6.60
C MET A 92 -6.29 3.54 -7.32
N ILE A 93 -6.54 2.25 -7.45
CA ILE A 93 -7.69 1.71 -8.17
C ILE A 93 -8.74 1.28 -7.16
N VAL A 94 -9.99 1.70 -7.36
CA VAL A 94 -11.13 1.28 -6.54
C VAL A 94 -11.70 -0.01 -7.10
N ASP A 95 -11.65 -1.08 -6.32
CA ASP A 95 -12.19 -2.39 -6.64
C ASP A 95 -13.66 -2.48 -6.17
N PRO A 96 -14.63 -2.70 -7.08
CA PRO A 96 -16.05 -2.74 -6.70
C PRO A 96 -16.44 -4.05 -6.00
N ASP A 97 -15.66 -5.11 -6.13
CA ASP A 97 -16.03 -6.47 -5.73
C ASP A 97 -15.30 -6.94 -4.47
N ARG A 98 -14.22 -6.25 -4.07
CA ARG A 98 -13.37 -6.65 -2.93
C ARG A 98 -13.31 -5.58 -1.87
N LEU A 99 -13.13 -6.01 -0.63
CA LEU A 99 -12.95 -5.11 0.50
C LEU A 99 -11.50 -4.63 0.63
N THR A 100 -11.34 -3.48 1.27
CA THR A 100 -10.04 -2.98 1.70
C THR A 100 -9.46 -3.89 2.78
N ALA A 101 -8.17 -4.18 2.69
CA ALA A 101 -7.46 -5.00 3.67
C ALA A 101 -7.46 -4.33 5.06
N LEU A 102 -7.49 -5.15 6.10
CA LEU A 102 -7.55 -4.70 7.49
C LEU A 102 -6.56 -5.51 8.33
N ALA A 103 -5.86 -4.84 9.24
CA ALA A 103 -5.13 -5.47 10.32
C ALA A 103 -5.64 -4.95 11.68
N VAL A 104 -5.75 -5.84 12.67
CA VAL A 104 -6.08 -5.48 14.05
C VAL A 104 -4.84 -5.77 14.90
N LEU A 105 -4.38 -4.74 15.61
CA LEU A 105 -3.18 -4.81 16.43
C LEU A 105 -3.48 -4.49 17.87
N GLY A 106 -3.00 -5.36 18.77
CA GLY A 106 -2.92 -5.07 20.19
C GLY A 106 -1.51 -4.58 20.56
N ILE A 107 -1.40 -3.79 21.60
CA ILE A 107 -0.12 -3.42 22.20
C ILE A 107 -0.08 -4.06 23.59
N ARG A 108 0.57 -5.22 23.72
CA ARG A 108 0.67 -5.92 25.01
C ARG A 108 1.79 -5.31 25.85
N ASP A 109 2.95 -5.16 25.26
CA ASP A 109 4.15 -4.61 25.87
C ASP A 109 5.06 -4.05 24.76
N PRO A 110 6.23 -3.42 25.07
CA PRO A 110 7.12 -2.85 24.05
C PRO A 110 7.62 -3.83 22.98
N ASP A 111 7.59 -5.12 23.25
CA ASP A 111 8.15 -6.16 22.39
C ASP A 111 7.07 -7.11 21.82
N THR A 112 5.81 -7.01 22.27
CA THR A 112 4.73 -7.94 21.92
C THR A 112 3.52 -7.21 21.34
N PHE A 113 3.26 -7.42 20.06
CA PHE A 113 2.18 -6.81 19.30
C PHE A 113 1.32 -7.89 18.64
N PRO A 114 0.32 -8.47 19.34
CA PRO A 114 -0.61 -9.43 18.73
C PRO A 114 -1.29 -8.81 17.52
N LEU A 115 -1.27 -9.51 16.39
CA LEU A 115 -1.69 -9.00 15.10
C LEU A 115 -2.60 -10.00 14.38
N ILE A 116 -3.74 -9.53 13.89
CA ILE A 116 -4.65 -10.32 13.06
C ILE A 116 -4.78 -9.62 11.71
N PHE A 117 -4.47 -10.32 10.63
CA PHE A 117 -4.70 -9.85 9.28
C PHE A 117 -6.04 -10.36 8.72
N PHE A 118 -6.91 -9.44 8.34
CA PHE A 118 -8.10 -9.71 7.52
C PHE A 118 -7.77 -9.32 6.09
N ARG A 119 -7.16 -10.23 5.35
CA ARG A 119 -6.57 -9.91 4.05
C ARG A 119 -6.84 -10.94 2.97
N GLU A 120 -7.69 -11.92 3.22
CA GLU A 120 -8.05 -12.88 2.20
C GLU A 120 -8.91 -12.23 1.12
N ASN A 121 -8.52 -12.40 -0.14
CA ASN A 121 -9.22 -11.86 -1.31
C ASN A 121 -9.53 -10.35 -1.23
N CYS A 122 -8.72 -9.59 -0.51
CA CYS A 122 -8.87 -8.13 -0.45
C CYS A 122 -8.41 -7.45 -1.74
N ALA A 123 -8.82 -6.20 -1.90
CA ALA A 123 -8.60 -5.42 -3.13
C ALA A 123 -7.11 -5.32 -3.51
N ASP A 124 -6.23 -5.06 -2.56
CA ASP A 124 -4.79 -4.91 -2.79
C ASP A 124 -4.13 -6.19 -3.33
N MET A 125 -4.70 -7.36 -3.06
CA MET A 125 -4.21 -8.66 -3.58
C MET A 125 -4.66 -8.92 -5.03
N ALA A 126 -5.58 -8.12 -5.56
CA ALA A 126 -6.09 -8.24 -6.93
C ALA A 126 -5.36 -7.32 -7.93
N LEU A 127 -4.32 -6.62 -7.50
CA LEU A 127 -3.50 -5.81 -8.40
C LEU A 127 -2.88 -6.69 -9.49
N THR A 128 -2.98 -6.24 -10.74
CA THR A 128 -2.49 -6.95 -11.92
C THR A 128 -1.56 -6.09 -12.77
N ALA A 129 -0.90 -6.71 -13.75
CA ALA A 129 -0.03 -5.98 -14.66
C ALA A 129 -0.79 -4.95 -15.52
N GLU A 130 -2.07 -5.17 -15.79
CA GLU A 130 -2.94 -4.26 -16.54
C GLU A 130 -3.19 -2.96 -15.78
N ASP A 131 -3.11 -2.99 -14.46
CA ASP A 131 -3.30 -1.84 -13.59
C ASP A 131 -2.11 -0.87 -13.59
N ILE A 132 -0.98 -1.28 -14.15
CA ILE A 132 0.21 -0.44 -14.21
C ILE A 132 0.11 0.51 -15.40
N ASP A 133 -0.16 1.78 -15.11
CA ASP A 133 -0.17 2.84 -16.11
C ASP A 133 1.26 3.26 -16.49
N PRO A 134 1.70 3.00 -17.73
CA PRO A 134 3.02 3.43 -18.19
C PRO A 134 3.22 4.95 -18.14
N ALA A 135 2.13 5.74 -18.28
CA ALA A 135 2.23 7.20 -18.25
C ALA A 135 2.51 7.70 -16.81
N LEU A 136 1.99 7.03 -15.80
CA LEU A 136 2.32 7.32 -14.40
C LEU A 136 3.78 6.97 -14.10
N ILE A 137 4.22 5.77 -14.51
CA ILE A 137 5.61 5.32 -14.34
C ILE A 137 6.59 6.29 -15.04
N ALA A 138 6.25 6.76 -16.25
CA ALA A 138 7.11 7.65 -17.03
C ALA A 138 7.39 9.01 -16.34
N ARG A 139 6.57 9.40 -15.37
CA ARG A 139 6.75 10.65 -14.60
C ARG A 139 7.71 10.50 -13.42
N ALA A 140 8.12 9.28 -13.08
CA ALA A 140 8.84 9.03 -11.84
C ALA A 140 10.34 8.73 -12.07
N GLY A 141 11.15 9.15 -11.09
CA GLY A 141 12.58 8.82 -11.04
C GLY A 141 12.88 7.45 -10.47
N ALA A 142 11.99 6.93 -9.62
CA ALA A 142 12.17 5.63 -8.99
C ALA A 142 10.83 4.92 -8.74
N VAL A 143 10.87 3.58 -8.70
CA VAL A 143 9.79 2.73 -8.19
C VAL A 143 10.30 1.86 -7.04
N LEU A 144 9.53 1.77 -5.96
CA LEU A 144 9.80 0.88 -4.83
C LEU A 144 8.81 -0.28 -4.86
N VAL A 145 9.34 -1.49 -4.81
CA VAL A 145 8.60 -2.76 -4.75
C VAL A 145 8.89 -3.45 -3.43
N ASN A 146 7.85 -3.95 -2.77
CA ASN A 146 7.96 -4.67 -1.49
C ASN A 146 7.85 -6.18 -1.67
N GLY A 147 8.75 -6.93 -1.02
CA GLY A 147 8.82 -8.39 -1.11
C GLY A 147 7.56 -9.11 -0.62
N THR A 148 6.94 -8.62 0.45
CA THR A 148 5.68 -9.19 0.97
C THR A 148 4.59 -9.27 -0.10
N HIS A 149 4.53 -8.29 -0.99
CA HIS A 149 3.50 -8.21 -2.03
C HIS A 149 3.72 -9.22 -3.16
N LEU A 150 4.92 -9.74 -3.30
CA LEU A 150 5.28 -10.70 -4.35
C LEU A 150 4.75 -12.13 -4.10
N SER A 151 4.11 -12.37 -2.95
CA SER A 151 3.52 -13.67 -2.60
C SER A 151 2.32 -14.07 -3.48
N GLN A 152 1.73 -13.10 -4.23
CA GLN A 152 0.61 -13.33 -5.12
C GLN A 152 1.01 -13.17 -6.60
N PRO A 153 0.66 -14.12 -7.50
CA PRO A 153 1.10 -14.09 -8.90
C PRO A 153 0.72 -12.81 -9.66
N GLY A 154 -0.50 -12.29 -9.45
CA GLY A 154 -0.97 -11.06 -10.11
C GLY A 154 -0.15 -9.85 -9.69
N VAL A 155 0.06 -9.70 -8.38
CA VAL A 155 0.84 -8.59 -7.80
C VAL A 155 2.32 -8.71 -8.15
N PHE A 156 2.85 -9.93 -8.23
CA PHE A 156 4.20 -10.18 -8.74
C PHE A 156 4.35 -9.67 -10.18
N ALA A 157 3.40 -10.02 -11.08
CA ALA A 157 3.41 -9.57 -12.46
C ALA A 157 3.29 -8.04 -12.58
N ALA A 158 2.45 -7.40 -11.76
CA ALA A 158 2.34 -5.95 -11.67
C ALA A 158 3.67 -5.29 -11.25
N SER A 159 4.29 -5.83 -10.20
CA SER A 159 5.56 -5.35 -9.66
C SER A 159 6.68 -5.48 -10.70
N LEU A 160 6.74 -6.62 -11.39
CA LEU A 160 7.73 -6.86 -12.44
C LEU A 160 7.54 -5.87 -13.60
N LYS A 161 6.31 -5.67 -14.08
CA LYS A 161 6.00 -4.71 -15.13
C LYS A 161 6.39 -3.28 -14.76
N ALA A 162 6.07 -2.83 -13.53
CA ALA A 162 6.46 -1.51 -13.05
C ALA A 162 7.99 -1.35 -13.03
N ALA A 163 8.71 -2.37 -12.54
CA ALA A 163 10.16 -2.38 -12.51
C ALA A 163 10.80 -2.37 -13.92
N GLU A 164 10.25 -3.14 -14.85
CA GLU A 164 10.71 -3.16 -16.25
C GLU A 164 10.51 -1.83 -16.96
N LEU A 165 9.33 -1.20 -16.80
CA LEU A 165 9.06 0.12 -17.35
C LEU A 165 9.99 1.18 -16.75
N MET A 166 10.21 1.15 -15.43
CA MET A 166 11.12 2.07 -14.76
C MET A 166 12.56 1.91 -15.27
N LYS A 167 13.05 0.68 -15.40
CA LYS A 167 14.40 0.41 -15.95
C LYS A 167 14.52 0.82 -17.40
N ALA A 168 13.50 0.60 -18.22
CA ALA A 168 13.52 0.96 -19.65
C ALA A 168 13.69 2.46 -19.88
N GLN A 169 13.21 3.31 -18.97
CA GLN A 169 13.40 4.76 -19.02
C GLN A 169 14.67 5.26 -18.27
N GLY A 170 15.51 4.36 -17.76
CA GLY A 170 16.73 4.71 -17.02
C GLY A 170 16.49 5.11 -15.56
N GLY A 171 15.29 4.90 -15.03
CA GLY A 171 14.95 5.16 -13.63
C GLY A 171 15.46 4.08 -12.68
N ARG A 172 15.24 4.28 -11.39
CA ARG A 172 15.72 3.39 -10.32
C ARG A 172 14.63 2.43 -9.86
N VAL A 173 15.00 1.18 -9.64
CA VAL A 173 14.16 0.19 -8.95
C VAL A 173 14.75 -0.06 -7.58
N VAL A 174 13.94 0.22 -6.55
CA VAL A 174 14.27 -0.04 -5.15
C VAL A 174 13.48 -1.26 -4.72
N PHE A 175 14.13 -2.20 -4.06
CA PHE A 175 13.50 -3.39 -3.52
C PHE A 175 13.65 -3.43 -2.01
N ASP A 176 12.52 -3.38 -1.32
CA ASP A 176 12.42 -3.61 0.11
C ASP A 176 12.04 -5.07 0.35
N ILE A 177 12.87 -5.80 1.08
CA ILE A 177 12.64 -7.24 1.33
C ILE A 177 11.33 -7.44 2.08
N ASP A 178 11.00 -6.59 3.06
CA ASP A 178 9.77 -6.60 3.88
C ASP A 178 9.17 -8.02 4.03
N TYR A 179 9.97 -8.95 4.54
CA TYR A 179 9.59 -10.34 4.63
C TYR A 179 8.64 -10.59 5.80
N ARG A 180 7.43 -11.06 5.49
CA ARG A 180 6.39 -11.41 6.45
C ARG A 180 5.98 -12.86 6.24
N PRO A 181 6.53 -13.82 7.00
CA PRO A 181 6.29 -15.27 6.79
C PRO A 181 4.81 -15.63 6.74
N VAL A 182 3.98 -15.02 7.59
CA VAL A 182 2.53 -15.24 7.63
C VAL A 182 1.84 -14.93 6.30
N LEU A 183 2.26 -13.86 5.61
CA LEU A 183 1.67 -13.45 4.34
C LEU A 183 2.16 -14.31 3.15
N TRP A 184 3.23 -15.06 3.34
CA TRP A 184 3.72 -16.07 2.41
C TRP A 184 3.16 -17.48 2.71
N GLY A 185 2.33 -17.63 3.75
CA GLY A 185 1.83 -18.93 4.20
C GLY A 185 2.91 -19.84 4.80
N LEU A 186 4.05 -19.27 5.19
CA LEU A 186 5.22 -20.01 5.70
C LEU A 186 5.27 -20.05 7.23
N ALA A 187 4.53 -19.19 7.92
CA ALA A 187 4.37 -19.27 9.36
C ALA A 187 3.34 -20.36 9.68
N GLY A 188 3.75 -21.33 10.51
CA GLY A 188 2.84 -22.37 11.00
C GLY A 188 1.69 -21.76 11.80
N LYS A 189 0.53 -22.41 11.75
CA LYS A 189 -0.68 -21.99 12.50
C LYS A 189 -0.51 -21.96 14.02
N ASP A 190 0.61 -22.45 14.52
CA ASP A 190 0.82 -22.75 15.94
C ASP A 190 1.58 -21.67 16.72
N ASN A 191 2.13 -20.66 16.08
CA ASN A 191 2.85 -19.57 16.76
C ASN A 191 1.96 -18.39 17.20
N GLY A 192 0.68 -18.61 17.32
CA GLY A 192 -0.26 -17.91 18.21
C GLY A 192 -0.44 -16.41 18.11
N GLU A 193 0.49 -15.66 17.56
CA GLU A 193 0.51 -14.20 17.64
C GLU A 193 0.23 -13.51 16.31
N ASP A 194 0.54 -14.13 15.17
CA ASP A 194 0.21 -13.62 13.84
C ASP A 194 -0.75 -14.60 13.14
N ARG A 195 -2.03 -14.29 13.09
CA ARG A 195 -3.01 -15.07 12.33
C ARG A 195 -3.44 -14.36 11.06
N PHE A 196 -3.38 -15.09 9.96
CA PHE A 196 -4.16 -14.82 8.78
C PHE A 196 -5.56 -15.39 9.00
N VAL A 197 -6.59 -14.55 8.99
CA VAL A 197 -7.98 -14.97 9.05
C VAL A 197 -8.54 -14.93 7.64
N ALA A 198 -8.95 -16.10 7.19
CA ALA A 198 -9.64 -16.33 5.93
C ALA A 198 -11.07 -15.80 5.98
#